data_d35e346eaaa0c79bb10b74b869fb5ce8
#
_entry.id   d35e346eaaa0c79bb10b74b869fb5ce8
#
_cell.length_a   1.000
_cell.length_b   1.000
_cell.length_c   1.000
_cell.angle_alpha   90.00
_cell.angle_beta   90.00
_cell.angle_gamma   90.00
#
_symmetry.space_group_name_H-M   'P 1'
#
loop_
_entity.id
_entity.type
_entity.pdbx_description
1 polymer ?
#
loop_
_entity_poly.entity_id
_entity_poly.type
_entity_poly.pdbx_seq_one_letter_code
_entity_poly.pdbx_strand_id
1 'polypeptide(L)'
;THHEKIIQKFLNIKKINPDSEVMRDPNGNVFISKGRMPCEQPYQRMLVTYDGRVSMCCYDWGSMHPVGYVDELAIKVGEKSYEEVKKKADLKIKGFELMNLELPKIFNKPKKEVKTIKEIWFGKNINHVRTKHSENALEEIKICKKCPFKETYKWEKIN
;
A
#
# COMPACT_ATOMS: atom_id res chain seq x y z
N THR A 1 -16.02 -16.40 11.21
CA THR A 1 -16.49 -17.71 10.73
C THR A 1 -15.81 -18.84 11.50
N HIS A 2 -16.35 -20.08 11.44
CA HIS A 2 -15.76 -21.25 12.11
C HIS A 2 -14.32 -21.53 11.60
N HIS A 3 -14.09 -21.34 10.32
CA HIS A 3 -12.76 -21.44 9.69
C HIS A 3 -11.75 -20.45 10.26
N GLU A 4 -12.13 -19.21 10.46
CA GLU A 4 -11.24 -18.20 11.04
C GLU A 4 -10.80 -18.55 12.44
N LYS A 5 -11.73 -19.07 13.27
CA LYS A 5 -11.41 -19.52 14.64
C LYS A 5 -10.43 -20.68 14.64
N ILE A 6 -10.57 -21.64 13.71
CA ILE A 6 -9.63 -22.75 13.56
C ILE A 6 -8.25 -22.26 13.13
N ILE A 7 -8.19 -21.38 12.12
CA ILE A 7 -6.94 -20.78 11.66
C ILE A 7 -6.27 -20.00 12.79
N GLN A 8 -7.03 -19.17 13.50
CA GLN A 8 -6.49 -18.38 14.61
C GLN A 8 -5.95 -19.28 15.74
N LYS A 9 -6.67 -20.35 16.08
CA LYS A 9 -6.21 -21.32 17.06
C LYS A 9 -4.92 -22.01 16.61
N PHE A 10 -4.84 -22.40 15.34
CA PHE A 10 -3.65 -22.99 14.74
C PHE A 10 -2.44 -22.05 14.76
N LEU A 11 -2.63 -20.78 14.39
CA LEU A 11 -1.59 -19.75 14.43
C LEU A 11 -1.07 -19.54 15.86
N ASN A 12 -1.96 -19.49 16.84
CA ASN A 12 -1.60 -19.34 18.25
C ASN A 12 -0.78 -20.53 18.77
N ILE A 13 -1.15 -21.76 18.43
CA ILE A 13 -0.40 -22.97 18.80
C ILE A 13 1.02 -22.96 18.23
N LYS A 14 1.17 -22.50 16.99
CA LYS A 14 2.48 -22.44 16.30
C LYS A 14 3.26 -21.14 16.60
N LYS A 15 2.74 -20.26 17.46
CA LYS A 15 3.31 -18.91 17.73
C LYS A 15 3.54 -18.09 16.44
N ILE A 16 2.61 -18.20 15.51
CA ILE A 16 2.65 -17.51 14.23
C ILE A 16 2.04 -16.12 14.42
N ASN A 17 2.65 -15.10 13.82
CA ASN A 17 2.11 -13.75 13.85
C ASN A 17 0.69 -13.74 13.24
N PRO A 18 -0.34 -13.25 13.96
CA PRO A 18 -1.72 -13.22 13.47
C PRO A 18 -1.90 -12.36 12.21
N ASP A 19 -0.96 -11.43 11.93
CA ASP A 19 -0.97 -10.60 10.73
C ASP A 19 -0.36 -11.31 9.49
N SER A 20 0.12 -12.56 9.66
CA SER A 20 0.67 -13.33 8.54
C SER A 20 -0.43 -13.74 7.56
N GLU A 21 -0.17 -13.55 6.27
CA GLU A 21 -1.02 -14.08 5.20
C GLU A 21 -0.90 -15.60 5.12
N VAL A 22 -2.01 -16.26 4.79
CA VAL A 22 -2.09 -17.72 4.62
C VAL A 22 -2.44 -18.04 3.17
N MET A 23 -1.73 -18.98 2.58
CA MET A 23 -1.97 -19.47 1.23
C MET A 23 -2.07 -21.00 1.23
N ARG A 24 -2.94 -21.55 0.36
CA ARG A 24 -2.96 -22.99 0.04
C ARG A 24 -2.58 -23.20 -1.42
N ASP A 25 -1.73 -24.20 -1.66
CA ASP A 25 -1.45 -24.66 -3.01
C ASP A 25 -2.55 -25.65 -3.50
N PRO A 26 -2.56 -26.01 -4.79
CA PRO A 26 -3.51 -26.99 -5.35
C PRO A 26 -3.43 -28.38 -4.69
N ASN A 27 -2.30 -28.74 -4.09
CA ASN A 27 -2.06 -30.02 -3.42
C ASN A 27 -2.52 -29.99 -1.95
N GLY A 28 -3.11 -28.88 -1.49
CA GLY A 28 -3.60 -28.72 -0.12
C GLY A 28 -2.52 -28.32 0.90
N ASN A 29 -1.27 -28.11 0.50
CA ASN A 29 -0.24 -27.64 1.41
C ASN A 29 -0.55 -26.21 1.85
N VAL A 30 -0.26 -25.93 3.12
CA VAL A 30 -0.51 -24.62 3.73
C VAL A 30 0.82 -23.88 3.88
N PHE A 31 0.83 -22.61 3.48
CA PHE A 31 1.96 -21.71 3.59
C PHE A 31 1.57 -20.47 4.38
N ILE A 32 2.52 -19.92 5.12
CA ILE A 32 2.38 -18.63 5.81
C ILE A 32 3.43 -17.64 5.31
N SER A 33 3.08 -16.37 5.29
CA SER A 33 4.04 -15.32 5.01
C SER A 33 4.94 -15.06 6.21
N LYS A 34 6.25 -15.04 6.00
CA LYS A 34 7.27 -14.70 7.03
C LYS A 34 7.82 -13.29 6.88
N GLY A 35 7.39 -12.58 5.86
CA GLY A 35 7.84 -11.24 5.55
C GLY A 35 7.64 -10.92 4.09
N ARG A 36 8.13 -9.78 3.67
CA ARG A 36 8.03 -9.32 2.27
C ARG A 36 9.41 -9.15 1.66
N MET A 37 9.49 -9.44 0.38
CA MET A 37 10.65 -9.12 -0.45
C MET A 37 10.46 -7.75 -1.09
N PRO A 38 11.53 -7.05 -1.46
CA PRO A 38 11.45 -5.85 -2.27
C PRO A 38 10.65 -6.11 -3.55
N CYS A 39 9.82 -5.14 -3.93
CA CYS A 39 9.02 -5.21 -5.15
C CYS A 39 9.73 -4.46 -6.27
N GLU A 40 9.73 -5.02 -7.48
CA GLU A 40 10.37 -4.42 -8.65
C GLU A 40 9.59 -3.24 -9.24
N GLN A 41 8.29 -3.14 -8.97
CA GLN A 41 7.39 -2.16 -9.60
C GLN A 41 7.91 -0.71 -9.55
N PRO A 42 8.39 -0.18 -8.40
CA PRO A 42 8.90 1.19 -8.33
C PRO A 42 10.16 1.45 -9.15
N TYR A 43 10.86 0.39 -9.57
CA TYR A 43 12.09 0.48 -10.36
C TYR A 43 11.85 0.34 -11.86
N GLN A 44 10.73 -0.30 -12.25
CA GLN A 44 10.47 -0.63 -13.64
C GLN A 44 9.43 0.26 -14.30
N ARG A 45 8.47 0.80 -13.53
CA ARG A 45 7.32 1.52 -14.09
C ARG A 45 6.72 2.55 -13.15
N MET A 46 5.95 3.45 -13.75
CA MET A 46 5.03 4.34 -13.07
C MET A 46 3.68 4.27 -13.77
N LEU A 47 2.61 4.56 -13.04
CA LEU A 47 1.28 4.73 -13.58
C LEU A 47 0.95 6.23 -13.60
N VAL A 48 0.56 6.74 -14.76
CA VAL A 48 0.01 8.10 -14.89
C VAL A 48 -1.48 7.97 -15.10
N THR A 49 -2.26 8.55 -14.20
CA THR A 49 -3.73 8.55 -14.32
C THR A 49 -4.19 9.63 -15.31
N TYR A 50 -5.43 9.50 -15.80
CA TYR A 50 -6.01 10.44 -16.77
C TYR A 50 -6.06 11.89 -16.26
N ASP A 51 -6.09 12.09 -14.95
CA ASP A 51 -6.10 13.40 -14.30
C ASP A 51 -4.68 13.94 -14.02
N GLY A 52 -3.63 13.23 -14.44
CA GLY A 52 -2.24 13.67 -14.33
C GLY A 52 -1.56 13.36 -13.00
N ARG A 53 -2.17 12.56 -12.12
CA ARG A 53 -1.49 12.02 -10.94
C ARG A 53 -0.55 10.90 -11.34
N VAL A 54 0.59 10.81 -10.69
CA VAL A 54 1.60 9.78 -10.96
C VAL A 54 1.77 8.88 -9.75
N SER A 55 1.46 7.60 -9.90
CA SER A 55 1.59 6.57 -8.87
C SER A 55 2.88 5.77 -9.05
N MET A 56 3.39 5.23 -7.93
CA MET A 56 4.61 4.43 -7.92
C MET A 56 4.44 3.02 -8.51
N CYS A 57 3.20 2.50 -8.59
CA CYS A 57 2.93 1.16 -9.10
C CYS A 57 1.47 1.01 -9.56
N CYS A 58 1.18 -0.07 -10.30
CA CYS A 58 -0.16 -0.35 -10.82
C CYS A 58 -1.18 -0.78 -9.75
N TYR A 59 -0.77 -1.19 -8.57
CA TYR A 59 -1.68 -1.49 -7.47
C TYR A 59 -2.22 -0.24 -6.76
N ASP A 60 -1.61 0.93 -7.03
CA ASP A 60 -2.16 2.24 -6.65
C ASP A 60 -2.99 2.86 -7.78
N TRP A 61 -3.85 2.06 -8.41
CA TRP A 61 -4.66 2.47 -9.56
C TRP A 61 -5.56 3.69 -9.29
N GLY A 62 -5.93 3.93 -8.05
CA GLY A 62 -6.65 5.12 -7.59
C GLY A 62 -5.75 6.32 -7.32
N SER A 63 -4.44 6.21 -7.50
CA SER A 63 -3.44 7.24 -7.16
C SER A 63 -3.65 7.86 -5.78
N MET A 64 -3.89 7.00 -4.79
CA MET A 64 -4.05 7.42 -3.40
C MET A 64 -2.72 7.83 -2.76
N HIS A 65 -1.60 7.41 -3.36
CA HIS A 65 -0.24 7.71 -2.92
C HIS A 65 0.61 8.27 -4.07
N PRO A 66 0.22 9.42 -4.64
CA PRO A 66 0.92 9.97 -5.79
C PRO A 66 2.36 10.35 -5.43
N VAL A 67 3.29 10.01 -6.30
CA VAL A 67 4.70 10.40 -6.20
C VAL A 67 4.99 11.71 -6.91
N GLY A 68 4.05 12.21 -7.71
CA GLY A 68 4.14 13.49 -8.41
C GLY A 68 2.88 13.80 -9.21
N TYR A 69 2.90 14.93 -9.88
CA TYR A 69 1.83 15.46 -10.71
C TYR A 69 2.38 15.98 -12.02
N VAL A 70 1.76 15.65 -13.15
CA VAL A 70 2.15 16.12 -14.49
C VAL A 70 1.21 17.19 -15.04
N ASP A 71 0.14 17.50 -14.30
CA ASP A 71 -0.88 18.49 -14.68
C ASP A 71 -1.38 19.25 -13.43
N GLU A 72 -1.72 20.53 -13.60
CA GLU A 72 -2.31 21.34 -12.53
C GLU A 72 -3.70 20.82 -12.10
N LEU A 73 -4.45 20.23 -13.03
CA LEU A 73 -5.74 19.60 -12.74
C LEU A 73 -5.59 18.48 -11.71
N ALA A 74 -4.51 17.71 -11.83
CA ALA A 74 -4.20 16.63 -10.90
C ALA A 74 -4.04 17.12 -9.45
N ILE A 75 -3.45 18.29 -9.28
CA ILE A 75 -3.27 18.92 -7.97
C ILE A 75 -4.65 19.29 -7.40
N LYS A 76 -5.49 19.93 -8.20
CA LYS A 76 -6.85 20.34 -7.79
C LYS A 76 -7.75 19.14 -7.48
N VAL A 77 -7.71 18.10 -8.31
CA VAL A 77 -8.48 16.85 -8.10
C VAL A 77 -8.02 16.13 -6.85
N GLY A 78 -6.73 16.04 -6.63
CA GLY A 78 -6.17 15.43 -5.42
C GLY A 78 -6.60 16.14 -4.14
N GLU A 79 -6.66 17.47 -4.15
CA GLU A 79 -7.16 18.27 -3.03
C GLU A 79 -8.64 18.02 -2.77
N LYS A 80 -9.46 18.05 -3.81
CA LYS A 80 -10.91 17.82 -3.71
C LYS A 80 -11.21 16.42 -3.16
N SER A 81 -10.56 15.41 -3.68
CA SER A 81 -10.72 14.03 -3.20
C SER A 81 -10.32 13.89 -1.73
N TYR A 82 -9.25 14.55 -1.31
CA TYR A 82 -8.84 14.55 0.09
C TYR A 82 -9.88 15.19 1.01
N GLU A 83 -10.41 16.36 0.63
CA GLU A 83 -11.44 17.05 1.40
C GLU A 83 -12.76 16.27 1.46
N GLU A 84 -13.14 15.60 0.37
CA GLU A 84 -14.32 14.72 0.35
C GLU A 84 -14.16 13.50 1.27
N VAL A 85 -12.99 12.87 1.26
CA VAL A 85 -12.68 11.74 2.17
C VAL A 85 -12.69 12.21 3.62
N LYS A 86 -12.09 13.37 3.89
CA LYS A 86 -12.07 13.98 5.22
C LYS A 86 -13.49 14.28 5.71
N LYS A 87 -14.32 14.95 4.89
CA LYS A 87 -15.73 15.22 5.21
C LYS A 87 -16.53 13.95 5.49
N LYS A 88 -16.33 12.89 4.70
CA LYS A 88 -16.99 11.59 4.92
C LYS A 88 -16.49 10.90 6.19
N ALA A 89 -15.25 11.05 6.55
CA ALA A 89 -14.71 10.55 7.81
C ALA A 89 -15.33 11.31 9.00
N ASP A 90 -15.37 12.63 8.94
CA ASP A 90 -15.95 13.47 9.99
C ASP A 90 -17.48 13.23 10.18
N LEU A 91 -18.20 12.89 9.12
CA LEU A 91 -19.63 12.54 9.17
C LEU A 91 -19.90 11.15 9.76
N LYS A 92 -18.96 10.21 9.69
CA LYS A 92 -19.10 8.87 10.24
C LYS A 92 -18.79 8.77 11.74
N ILE A 93 -18.20 9.78 12.35
CA ILE A 93 -17.80 9.79 13.77
C ILE A 93 -18.99 9.84 14.73
N LYS A 94 -20.21 10.09 14.26
CA LYS A 94 -21.42 10.15 15.12
C LYS A 94 -22.13 8.82 15.38
N GLY A 95 -21.53 7.66 15.14
CA GLY A 95 -22.24 6.40 15.42
C GLY A 95 -21.44 5.10 15.29
N PHE A 96 -20.19 5.14 14.95
CA PHE A 96 -19.34 3.95 14.91
C PHE A 96 -17.94 4.31 15.38
N GLU A 97 -17.43 3.64 16.41
CA GLU A 97 -16.01 3.55 16.67
C GLU A 97 -15.37 2.86 15.47
N LEU A 98 -15.13 3.64 14.44
CA LEU A 98 -14.31 3.18 13.34
C LEU A 98 -12.88 3.12 13.87
N MET A 99 -12.42 1.86 14.03
CA MET A 99 -11.02 1.51 14.15
C MET A 99 -10.14 2.63 13.58
N ASN A 100 -9.25 3.14 14.40
CA ASN A 100 -8.20 4.11 14.09
C ASN A 100 -7.77 4.10 12.62
N LEU A 101 -8.58 4.68 11.75
CA LEU A 101 -8.13 5.17 10.49
C LEU A 101 -7.32 6.43 10.84
N GLU A 102 -6.14 6.23 11.42
CA GLU A 102 -5.11 7.21 11.25
C GLU A 102 -5.07 7.50 9.76
N LEU A 103 -5.64 8.64 9.39
CA LEU A 103 -5.43 9.20 8.05
C LEU A 103 -3.94 9.09 7.83
N PRO A 104 -3.49 8.38 6.79
CA PRO A 104 -2.08 8.12 6.64
C PRO A 104 -1.38 9.46 6.83
N LYS A 105 -0.37 9.52 7.71
CA LYS A 105 0.68 10.52 7.58
C LYS A 105 1.25 10.27 6.19
N ILE A 106 0.58 10.90 5.24
CA ILE A 106 0.90 10.86 3.83
C ILE A 106 2.35 11.26 3.79
N PHE A 107 3.17 10.45 3.17
CA PHE A 107 4.45 10.85 2.63
C PHE A 107 4.45 12.36 2.43
N ASN A 108 5.43 13.08 2.99
CA ASN A 108 5.51 14.53 2.84
C ASN A 108 4.86 14.91 1.53
N LYS A 109 3.64 15.51 1.62
CA LYS A 109 2.81 15.76 0.44
C LYS A 109 3.74 16.27 -0.65
N PRO A 110 3.84 15.60 -1.79
CA PRO A 110 4.74 16.10 -2.83
C PRO A 110 4.40 17.56 -2.98
N LYS A 111 5.41 18.45 -3.01
CA LYS A 111 5.15 19.86 -3.28
C LYS A 111 4.16 19.89 -4.41
N LYS A 112 3.07 20.63 -4.26
CA LYS A 112 1.99 20.75 -5.24
C LYS A 112 2.49 21.52 -6.45
N GLU A 113 3.32 20.88 -7.23
CA GLU A 113 4.14 21.44 -8.31
C GLU A 113 4.07 20.44 -9.45
N VAL A 114 3.71 20.96 -10.62
CA VAL A 114 3.73 20.18 -11.86
C VAL A 114 5.16 19.89 -12.24
N LYS A 115 5.42 18.63 -12.59
CA LYS A 115 6.73 18.13 -12.99
C LYS A 115 6.62 17.26 -14.23
N THR A 116 7.69 17.23 -15.00
CA THR A 116 7.82 16.26 -16.07
C THR A 116 7.93 14.84 -15.52
N ILE A 117 7.54 13.86 -16.32
CA ILE A 117 7.69 12.42 -15.97
C ILE A 117 9.13 12.10 -15.56
N LYS A 118 10.12 12.68 -16.27
CA LYS A 118 11.55 12.49 -15.97
C LYS A 118 11.92 13.01 -14.57
N GLU A 119 11.46 14.21 -14.21
CA GLU A 119 11.71 14.79 -12.89
C GLU A 119 11.05 13.99 -11.77
N ILE A 120 9.86 13.43 -12.03
CA ILE A 120 9.18 12.56 -11.08
C ILE A 120 9.93 11.25 -10.93
N TRP A 121 10.36 10.62 -12.06
CA TRP A 121 11.07 9.36 -12.08
C TRP A 121 12.40 9.37 -11.33
N PHE A 122 13.11 10.48 -11.38
CA PHE A 122 14.37 10.70 -10.66
C PHE A 122 14.18 11.53 -9.37
N GLY A 123 12.94 11.88 -9.05
CA GLY A 123 12.61 12.76 -7.94
C GLY A 123 12.69 12.10 -6.56
N LYS A 124 12.64 12.93 -5.53
CA LYS A 124 12.80 12.50 -4.13
C LYS A 124 11.72 11.49 -3.70
N ASN A 125 10.46 11.66 -4.14
CA ASN A 125 9.36 10.84 -3.68
C ASN A 125 9.50 9.38 -4.15
N ILE A 126 9.75 9.15 -5.43
CA ILE A 126 9.93 7.79 -5.95
C ILE A 126 11.23 7.17 -5.44
N ASN A 127 12.28 7.96 -5.27
CA ASN A 127 13.53 7.48 -4.71
C ASN A 127 13.39 7.10 -3.23
N HIS A 128 12.58 7.84 -2.44
CA HIS A 128 12.25 7.42 -1.09
C HIS A 128 11.56 6.03 -1.08
N VAL A 129 10.59 5.80 -1.97
CA VAL A 129 9.95 4.49 -2.12
C VAL A 129 10.99 3.42 -2.45
N ARG A 130 11.87 3.66 -3.42
CA ARG A 130 12.95 2.73 -3.81
C ARG A 130 13.90 2.43 -2.66
N THR A 131 14.31 3.45 -1.92
CA THR A 131 15.17 3.28 -0.73
C THR A 131 14.49 2.38 0.29
N LYS A 132 13.22 2.60 0.61
CA LYS A 132 12.48 1.74 1.54
C LYS A 132 12.36 0.30 1.06
N HIS A 133 12.23 0.09 -0.25
CA HIS A 133 12.27 -1.25 -0.83
C HIS A 133 13.65 -1.88 -0.72
N SER A 134 14.74 -1.16 -1.00
CA SER A 134 16.11 -1.69 -0.90
C SER A 134 16.52 -1.97 0.55
N GLU A 135 16.00 -1.21 1.52
CA GLU A 135 16.21 -1.42 2.96
C GLU A 135 15.31 -2.53 3.53
N ASN A 136 14.44 -3.16 2.72
CA ASN A 136 13.42 -4.12 3.15
C ASN A 136 12.44 -3.54 4.19
N ALA A 137 12.23 -2.24 4.18
CA ALA A 137 11.35 -1.47 5.07
C ALA A 137 9.98 -1.16 4.44
N LEU A 138 9.39 -2.13 3.71
CA LEU A 138 8.13 -1.96 2.99
C LEU A 138 6.95 -1.62 3.90
N GLU A 139 7.04 -1.98 5.17
CA GLU A 139 6.00 -1.73 6.17
C GLU A 139 5.81 -0.24 6.47
N GLU A 140 6.82 0.57 6.19
CA GLU A 140 6.75 2.01 6.33
C GLU A 140 5.96 2.66 5.17
N ILE A 141 5.77 1.92 4.06
CA ILE A 141 4.98 2.36 2.92
C ILE A 141 3.59 1.75 3.03
N LYS A 142 2.60 2.54 3.38
CA LYS A 142 1.25 2.08 3.74
C LYS A 142 0.62 1.17 2.67
N ILE A 143 0.72 1.53 1.40
CA ILE A 143 0.17 0.72 0.31
C ILE A 143 0.95 -0.59 0.15
N CYS A 144 2.27 -0.57 0.37
CA CYS A 144 3.11 -1.75 0.26
C CYS A 144 2.87 -2.71 1.43
N LYS A 145 2.65 -2.18 2.64
CA LYS A 145 2.34 -2.98 3.82
C LYS A 145 1.16 -3.93 3.61
N LYS A 146 0.10 -3.46 2.96
CA LYS A 146 -1.14 -4.21 2.72
C LYS A 146 -1.32 -4.60 1.24
N CYS A 147 -0.26 -4.60 0.45
CA CYS A 147 -0.35 -4.89 -0.96
C CYS A 147 -0.79 -6.35 -1.20
N PRO A 148 -1.81 -6.60 -2.05
CA PRO A 148 -2.30 -7.95 -2.35
C PRO A 148 -1.37 -8.75 -3.27
N PHE A 149 -0.28 -8.15 -3.76
CA PHE A 149 0.66 -8.81 -4.68
C PHE A 149 1.48 -9.88 -3.96
N LYS A 150 0.98 -11.10 -3.98
CA LYS A 150 1.49 -12.24 -3.20
C LYS A 150 2.86 -12.72 -3.61
N GLU A 151 3.31 -12.41 -4.82
CA GLU A 151 4.65 -12.78 -5.31
C GLU A 151 5.78 -12.12 -4.53
N THR A 152 5.49 -11.03 -3.82
CA THR A 152 6.46 -10.35 -2.95
C THR A 152 6.49 -10.90 -1.52
N TYR A 153 5.69 -11.90 -1.19
CA TYR A 153 5.76 -12.53 0.13
C TYR A 153 6.80 -13.67 0.15
N LYS A 154 7.50 -13.78 1.28
CA LYS A 154 8.29 -14.97 1.59
C LYS A 154 7.36 -16.00 2.21
N TRP A 155 7.12 -17.09 1.49
CA TRP A 155 6.23 -18.15 1.92
C TRP A 155 7.02 -19.27 2.60
N GLU A 156 6.54 -19.73 3.74
CA GLU A 156 7.06 -20.89 4.44
C GLU A 156 5.96 -21.93 4.57
N LYS A 157 6.27 -23.18 4.16
CA LYS A 157 5.33 -24.29 4.27
C LYS A 157 5.17 -24.65 5.74
N ILE A 158 3.91 -24.86 6.16
CA ILE A 158 3.56 -25.36 7.48
C ILE A 158 3.30 -26.84 7.35
N ASN A 159 4.09 -27.64 8.03
CA ASN A 159 3.89 -29.10 8.13
C ASN A 159 2.99 -29.43 9.32
#